data_33ca78ae33110426559d79dea6af994d
#
_entry.id   33ca78ae33110426559d79dea6af994d
#
_cell.length_a   1.000
_cell.length_b   1.000
_cell.length_c   1.000
_cell.angle_alpha   90.00
_cell.angle_beta   90.00
_cell.angle_gamma   90.00
#
_symmetry.space_group_name_H-M   'P 1'
#
loop_
_entity.id
_entity.type
_entity.pdbx_description
1 polymer ?
#
loop_
_entity_poly.entity_id
_entity_poly.type
_entity_poly.pdbx_seq_one_letter_code
_entity_poly.pdbx_strand_id
1 'polypeptide(L)' 'MTVEELEKKASLYKVAKVLNLTAPAVYKWRKTGQIPDLRLYQLKEKMPEWFSDLTPA' A
#
# COMPACT_ATOMS: atom_id res chain seq x y z
N MET A 1 -5.14 7.43 0.35
CA MET A 1 -3.69 7.35 0.62
C MET A 1 -2.91 7.42 -0.67
N THR A 2 -1.84 8.17 -0.70
CA THR A 2 -0.98 8.25 -1.89
C THR A 2 0.11 7.20 -1.82
N VAL A 3 0.70 6.90 -2.97
CA VAL A 3 1.83 5.96 -3.05
C VAL A 3 2.99 6.47 -2.20
N GLU A 4 3.23 7.79 -2.22
CA GLU A 4 4.31 8.38 -1.44
C GLU A 4 4.13 8.13 0.06
N GLU A 5 2.92 8.26 0.56
CA GLU A 5 2.65 7.99 1.96
C GLU A 5 2.88 6.53 2.31
N LEU A 6 2.51 5.62 1.41
CA LEU A 6 2.73 4.20 1.63
C LEU A 6 4.22 3.86 1.63
N GLU A 7 5.00 4.49 0.76
CA GLU A 7 6.43 4.24 0.67
C GLU A 7 7.17 4.63 1.96
N LYS A 8 6.61 5.55 2.72
CA LYS A 8 7.18 5.92 4.02
C LYS A 8 7.02 4.80 5.04
N LYS A 9 6.05 3.93 4.84
CA LYS A 9 5.78 2.82 5.76
C LYS A 9 6.48 1.54 5.35
N ALA A 10 6.54 1.27 4.05
CA ALA A 10 7.17 0.06 3.52
C ALA A 10 7.50 0.26 2.05
N SER A 11 8.50 -0.48 1.56
CA SER A 11 8.84 -0.42 0.14
C SER A 11 7.71 -1.01 -0.70
N LEU A 12 7.61 -0.56 -1.95
CA LEU A 12 6.61 -1.10 -2.86
C LEU A 12 6.85 -2.58 -3.14
N TYR A 13 8.11 -3.02 -3.09
CA TYR A 13 8.43 -4.42 -3.24
C TYR A 13 7.77 -5.26 -2.14
N LYS A 14 7.84 -4.78 -0.91
CA LYS A 14 7.22 -5.47 0.21
C LYS A 14 5.70 -5.45 0.09
N VAL A 15 5.14 -4.33 -0.37
CA VAL A 15 3.71 -4.21 -0.61
C VAL A 15 3.26 -5.25 -1.64
N ALA A 16 4.03 -5.42 -2.71
CA ALA A 16 3.71 -6.41 -3.73
C ALA A 16 3.69 -7.82 -3.13
N LYS A 17 4.64 -8.13 -2.27
CA LYS A 17 4.68 -9.45 -1.62
C LYS A 17 3.48 -9.67 -0.70
N VAL A 18 3.11 -8.66 0.06
CA VAL A 18 1.97 -8.75 0.98
C VAL A 18 0.68 -9.01 0.21
N LEU A 19 0.51 -8.34 -0.93
CA LEU A 19 -0.69 -8.46 -1.76
C LEU A 19 -0.62 -9.60 -2.76
N ASN A 20 0.52 -10.31 -2.80
CA ASN A 20 0.74 -11.38 -3.77
C ASN A 20 0.65 -10.87 -5.21
N LEU A 21 1.23 -9.70 -5.45
CA LEU A 21 1.29 -9.07 -6.76
C LEU A 21 2.73 -9.04 -7.27
N THR A 22 2.89 -8.83 -8.57
CA THR A 22 4.21 -8.62 -9.13
C THR A 22 4.68 -7.19 -8.85
N ALA A 23 5.99 -6.98 -8.78
CA ALA A 23 6.54 -5.65 -8.54
C ALA A 23 6.09 -4.64 -9.61
N PRO A 24 6.13 -4.99 -10.93
CA PRO A 24 5.65 -4.05 -11.95
C PRO A 24 4.20 -3.62 -11.74
N ALA A 25 3.35 -4.51 -11.26
CA ALA A 25 1.95 -4.19 -11.02
C ALA A 25 1.80 -3.10 -9.96
N VAL A 26 2.63 -3.18 -8.91
CA VAL A 26 2.60 -2.18 -7.84
C VAL A 26 3.27 -0.88 -8.27
N TYR A 27 4.36 -0.96 -9.01
CA TYR A 27 5.07 0.23 -9.47
C TYR A 27 4.23 1.09 -10.41
N LYS A 28 3.23 0.51 -11.07
CA LYS A 28 2.32 1.29 -11.91
C LYS A 28 1.59 2.36 -11.11
N TRP A 29 1.41 2.13 -9.81
CA TRP A 29 0.73 3.10 -8.94
C TRP A 29 1.49 4.41 -8.86
N ARG A 30 2.80 4.40 -9.07
CA ARG A 30 3.62 5.61 -9.07
C ARG A 30 3.23 6.56 -10.18
N LYS A 31 2.75 6.02 -11.31
CA LYS A 31 2.35 6.86 -12.44
C LYS A 31 1.12 7.69 -12.14
N THR A 32 0.18 7.11 -11.39
CA THR A 32 -1.04 7.81 -11.00
C THR A 32 -0.90 8.52 -9.65
N GLY A 33 0.07 8.09 -8.85
CA GLY A 33 0.26 8.62 -7.50
C GLY A 33 -0.75 8.12 -6.49
N GLN A 34 -1.64 7.23 -6.91
CA GLN A 34 -2.74 6.74 -6.07
C GLN A 34 -2.70 5.23 -5.95
N ILE A 35 -3.19 4.73 -4.83
CA ILE A 35 -3.33 3.30 -4.59
C ILE A 35 -4.79 2.95 -4.88
N PRO A 36 -5.07 1.90 -5.67
CA PRO A 36 -6.45 1.47 -5.90
C PRO A 36 -7.15 1.17 -4.58
N ASP A 37 -8.39 1.61 -4.44
CA ASP A 37 -9.14 1.44 -3.20
C ASP A 37 -9.20 -0.01 -2.75
N LEU A 38 -9.41 -0.93 -3.68
CA LEU A 38 -9.45 -2.35 -3.36
C LEU A 38 -8.13 -2.83 -2.74
N ARG A 39 -7.01 -2.40 -3.32
CA ARG A 39 -5.70 -2.81 -2.82
C ARG A 39 -5.40 -2.16 -1.46
N LEU A 40 -5.82 -0.92 -1.29
CA LEU A 40 -5.67 -0.24 0.00
C LEU A 40 -6.45 -0.97 1.08
N TYR A 41 -7.66 -1.38 0.77
CA TYR A 41 -8.50 -2.15 1.70
C TYR A 41 -7.81 -3.46 2.08
N GLN A 42 -7.27 -4.18 1.09
CA GLN A 42 -6.58 -5.43 1.35
C GLN A 42 -5.34 -5.23 2.23
N LEU A 43 -4.61 -4.14 2.01
CA LEU A 43 -3.46 -3.82 2.85
C LEU A 43 -3.86 -3.55 4.29
N LYS A 44 -4.96 -2.83 4.50
CA LYS A 44 -5.44 -2.55 5.84
C LYS A 44 -5.80 -3.82 6.59
N GLU A 45 -6.31 -4.82 5.86
CA GLU A 45 -6.64 -6.10 6.48
C GLU A 45 -5.40 -6.95 6.76
N LYS A 46 -4.43 -6.94 5.84
CA LYS A 46 -3.24 -7.78 5.98
C LYS A 46 -2.18 -7.16 6.90
N MET A 47 -2.06 -5.85 6.84
CA MET A 47 -1.04 -5.12 7.60
C MET A 47 -1.68 -3.93 8.33
N PRO A 48 -2.57 -4.21 9.28
CA PRO A 48 -3.25 -3.13 10.02
C PRO A 48 -2.28 -2.21 10.74
N GLU A 49 -1.12 -2.73 11.13
CA GLU A 49 -0.10 -1.96 11.85
C GLU A 49 0.45 -0.80 11.02
N TRP A 50 0.39 -0.90 9.68
CA TRP A 50 0.85 0.19 8.82
C TRP A 50 -0.11 1.38 8.85
N PHE A 51 -1.32 1.16 9.32
CA PHE A 51 -2.38 2.18 9.28
C PHE A 51 -2.86 2.56 10.67
N SER A 52 -2.20 2.06 11.70
CA SER A 52 -2.64 2.30 13.07
C SER A 52 -2.58 3.78 13.45
N ASP A 53 -1.67 4.53 12.86
CA ASP A 53 -1.53 5.95 13.11
C ASP A 53 -2.58 6.79 12.36
N LEU A 54 -3.28 6.16 11.40
CA LEU A 54 -4.33 6.82 10.63
C LEU A 54 -5.72 6.57 11.21
N THR A 55 -5.81 5.64 12.16
CA THR A 55 -7.07 5.26 12.78
C THR A 55 -7.17 5.95 14.13
N PRO A 56 -8.19 6.77 14.36
CA PRO A 56 -8.39 7.38 15.67
C PRO A 56 -8.56 6.31 16.74
N ALA A 57 -7.88 6.47 17.83
CA ALA A 57 -7.97 5.53 18.94
C ALA A 57 -9.37 5.55 19.55
#